data_0073d96736289baccf95ebfe41eeb7a0
#
_entry.id   0073d96736289baccf95ebfe41eeb7a0
#
_cell.length_a   1.000
_cell.length_b   1.000
_cell.length_c   1.000
_cell.angle_alpha   90.00
_cell.angle_beta   90.00
_cell.angle_gamma   90.00
#
_symmetry.space_group_name_H-M   'P 1'
#
loop_
_entity.id
_entity.type
_entity.pdbx_description
1 polymer ?
#
loop_
_entity_poly.entity_id
_entity_poly.type
_entity_poly.pdbx_seq_one_letter_code
_entity_poly.pdbx_strand_id
1 'polypeptide(L)'
;MLLDPKPKSKGADLFSRGEELKELLSSLRDNPITVITGIRRVGKSSLMRVAITETEQDSIMIDVRRTYSDSSGSIGRADLSYAIQGELEKKLRKERIKALLSKVKGVSFLGNSVTFDWNDVTLSSILEKLNDHPKPFIIAFDEAQYFRYYGNRGGKSIQNLIAWSYDNLANIRFLLTGSEVGLLHDFIGTDDYESPLHGRYIYEIVLKPFSKDTSIEFLKAAFAESEIQVPLEEVVEAQNCLDGIAGHLVQYGLNRLKRSHDEALSETFRTARTLFVNELKELEKRSPRYRKALEFIASGATNFTAILRSFQASGDYASKSRVADALRILERSSWINKEHGKYSIIDCVLAELIRNGDF
;
A
#
# COMPACT_ATOMS: atom_id res chain seq x y z
N MET A 1 6.92 3.84 -20.01
CA MET A 1 6.01 4.99 -20.23
C MET A 1 5.63 5.60 -18.89
N LEU A 2 5.96 6.87 -18.67
CA LEU A 2 5.74 7.56 -17.38
C LEU A 2 4.25 7.74 -17.06
N LEU A 3 3.43 8.07 -18.04
CA LEU A 3 1.98 8.28 -17.87
C LEU A 3 1.14 7.00 -17.91
N ASP A 4 1.70 5.81 -17.71
CA ASP A 4 0.87 4.59 -17.53
C ASP A 4 0.21 4.62 -16.12
N PRO A 5 -1.12 4.52 -16.00
CA PRO A 5 -1.81 4.51 -14.70
C PRO A 5 -1.64 3.21 -13.93
N LYS A 6 -1.17 2.15 -14.60
CA LYS A 6 -0.91 0.85 -13.95
C LYS A 6 0.38 0.89 -13.14
N PRO A 7 0.50 0.07 -12.09
CA PRO A 7 1.77 -0.07 -11.39
C PRO A 7 2.90 -0.47 -12.33
N LYS A 8 4.03 0.23 -12.22
CA LYS A 8 5.21 0.00 -13.06
C LYS A 8 5.80 -1.38 -12.80
N SER A 9 6.45 -1.94 -13.82
CA SER A 9 7.15 -3.23 -13.74
C SER A 9 8.60 -3.18 -14.23
N LYS A 10 9.07 -2.02 -14.70
CA LYS A 10 10.43 -1.80 -15.19
C LYS A 10 11.03 -0.59 -14.48
N GLY A 11 12.31 -0.66 -14.08
CA GLY A 11 13.01 0.43 -13.40
C GLY A 11 13.08 1.71 -14.24
N ALA A 12 13.21 1.58 -15.55
CA ALA A 12 13.19 2.73 -16.47
C ALA A 12 11.88 3.55 -16.42
N ASP A 13 10.79 2.95 -15.95
CA ASP A 13 9.49 3.62 -15.79
C ASP A 13 9.29 4.21 -14.37
N LEU A 14 10.23 3.94 -13.44
CA LEU A 14 10.23 4.51 -12.08
C LEU A 14 10.96 5.86 -12.09
N PHE A 15 10.20 6.94 -12.20
CA PHE A 15 10.77 8.28 -12.16
C PHE A 15 11.28 8.63 -10.77
N SER A 16 12.53 9.10 -10.67
CA SER A 16 13.16 9.61 -9.43
C SER A 16 13.07 8.68 -8.20
N ARG A 17 13.05 7.35 -8.43
CA ARG A 17 12.97 6.31 -7.37
C ARG A 17 14.17 5.37 -7.41
N GLY A 18 15.28 5.80 -8.01
CA GLY A 18 16.46 4.96 -8.17
C GLY A 18 17.14 4.61 -6.84
N GLU A 19 17.20 5.54 -5.90
CA GLU A 19 17.78 5.30 -4.59
C GLU A 19 16.91 4.36 -3.76
N GLU A 20 15.59 4.59 -3.71
CA GLU A 20 14.67 3.70 -2.99
C GLU A 20 14.65 2.28 -3.61
N LEU A 21 14.77 2.17 -4.93
CA LEU A 21 14.88 0.87 -5.59
C LEU A 21 16.17 0.16 -5.22
N LYS A 22 17.30 0.85 -5.24
CA LYS A 22 18.61 0.33 -4.87
C LYS A 22 18.64 -0.12 -3.40
N GLU A 23 18.07 0.71 -2.52
CA GLU A 23 17.92 0.40 -1.11
C GLU A 23 17.05 -0.84 -0.90
N LEU A 24 15.90 -0.95 -1.61
CA LEU A 24 15.00 -2.10 -1.55
C LEU A 24 15.69 -3.37 -2.05
N LEU A 25 16.40 -3.32 -3.18
CA LEU A 25 17.12 -4.47 -3.72
C LEU A 25 18.23 -4.95 -2.76
N SER A 26 18.91 -4.04 -2.06
CA SER A 26 19.86 -4.40 -1.01
C SER A 26 19.16 -5.05 0.16
N SER A 27 18.09 -4.43 0.65
CA SER A 27 17.33 -4.95 1.79
C SER A 27 16.77 -6.35 1.54
N LEU A 28 16.27 -6.64 0.33
CA LEU A 28 15.78 -7.98 -0.05
C LEU A 28 16.86 -9.06 -0.03
N ARG A 29 18.14 -8.71 -0.17
CA ARG A 29 19.24 -9.66 -0.02
C ARG A 29 19.59 -9.89 1.45
N ASP A 30 19.62 -8.81 2.22
CA ASP A 30 20.30 -8.77 3.51
C ASP A 30 19.33 -8.94 4.69
N ASN A 31 18.07 -8.49 4.56
CA ASN A 31 17.12 -8.44 5.67
C ASN A 31 16.01 -9.50 5.54
N PRO A 32 15.65 -10.19 6.64
CA PRO A 32 14.55 -11.15 6.64
C PRO A 32 13.18 -10.53 6.39
N ILE A 33 12.96 -9.30 6.88
CA ILE A 33 11.69 -8.57 6.74
C ILE A 33 11.98 -7.14 6.26
N THR A 34 11.38 -6.78 5.12
CA THR A 34 11.42 -5.43 4.56
C THR A 34 10.00 -4.90 4.45
N VAL A 35 9.80 -3.66 4.84
CA VAL A 35 8.49 -2.98 4.79
C VAL A 35 8.60 -1.71 3.96
N ILE A 36 7.66 -1.49 3.04
CA ILE A 36 7.53 -0.23 2.31
C ILE A 36 6.27 0.46 2.81
N THR A 37 6.44 1.59 3.48
CA THR A 37 5.34 2.45 3.94
C THR A 37 5.22 3.71 3.10
N GLY A 38 4.13 4.41 3.24
CA GLY A 38 3.84 5.67 2.57
C GLY A 38 2.36 5.79 2.23
N ILE A 39 1.91 7.01 2.02
CA ILE A 39 0.49 7.29 1.72
C ILE A 39 0.00 6.62 0.44
N ARG A 40 -1.31 6.65 0.20
CA ARG A 40 -1.90 6.13 -1.03
C ARG A 40 -1.35 6.86 -2.25
N ARG A 41 -1.22 6.17 -3.39
CA ARG A 41 -0.87 6.73 -4.71
C ARG A 41 0.56 7.28 -4.85
N VAL A 42 1.48 7.05 -3.89
CA VAL A 42 2.89 7.49 -4.01
C VAL A 42 3.79 6.53 -4.80
N GLY A 43 3.27 5.34 -5.18
CA GLY A 43 4.01 4.40 -6.03
C GLY A 43 4.59 3.15 -5.35
N LYS A 44 4.18 2.81 -4.12
CA LYS A 44 4.67 1.63 -3.37
C LYS A 44 4.57 0.32 -4.16
N SER A 45 3.39 0.01 -4.73
CA SER A 45 3.18 -1.20 -5.53
C SER A 45 4.04 -1.21 -6.80
N SER A 46 4.34 -0.03 -7.37
CA SER A 46 5.28 0.09 -8.49
C SER A 46 6.69 -0.25 -8.06
N LEU A 47 7.17 0.34 -6.96
CA LEU A 47 8.51 0.07 -6.43
C LEU A 47 8.68 -1.41 -6.09
N MET A 48 7.70 -2.01 -5.39
CA MET A 48 7.68 -3.45 -5.08
C MET A 48 7.74 -4.31 -6.35
N ARG A 49 6.89 -4.04 -7.36
CA ARG A 49 6.84 -4.82 -8.60
C ARG A 49 8.13 -4.74 -9.38
N VAL A 50 8.72 -3.55 -9.48
CA VAL A 50 10.00 -3.36 -10.17
C VAL A 50 11.11 -4.10 -9.44
N ALA A 51 11.20 -3.99 -8.11
CA ALA A 51 12.19 -4.70 -7.33
C ALA A 51 12.07 -6.23 -7.49
N ILE A 52 10.83 -6.77 -7.47
CA ILE A 52 10.56 -8.20 -7.71
C ILE A 52 10.95 -8.62 -9.13
N THR A 53 10.84 -7.73 -10.11
CA THR A 53 11.19 -8.03 -11.50
C THR A 53 12.69 -7.95 -11.74
N GLU A 54 13.36 -7.00 -11.10
CA GLU A 54 14.81 -6.75 -11.29
C GLU A 54 15.69 -7.59 -10.37
N THR A 55 15.14 -8.11 -9.27
CA THR A 55 15.91 -9.02 -8.44
C THR A 55 16.17 -10.36 -9.14
N GLU A 56 17.34 -10.93 -8.90
CA GLU A 56 17.66 -12.30 -9.34
C GLU A 56 17.00 -13.39 -8.49
N GLN A 57 16.27 -13.01 -7.46
CA GLN A 57 15.64 -13.90 -6.50
C GLN A 57 14.27 -14.38 -7.02
N ASP A 58 13.91 -15.62 -6.70
CA ASP A 58 12.56 -16.10 -6.94
C ASP A 58 11.59 -15.53 -5.92
N SER A 59 10.37 -15.25 -6.36
CA SER A 59 9.39 -14.54 -5.54
C SER A 59 7.96 -14.94 -5.87
N ILE A 60 7.07 -14.79 -4.90
CA ILE A 60 5.62 -14.70 -5.10
C ILE A 60 5.13 -13.36 -4.55
N MET A 61 4.05 -12.83 -5.14
CA MET A 61 3.45 -11.58 -4.72
C MET A 61 1.94 -11.73 -4.58
N ILE A 62 1.44 -11.51 -3.37
CA ILE A 62 0.03 -11.61 -3.02
C ILE A 62 -0.52 -10.20 -2.72
N ASP A 63 -1.57 -9.80 -3.40
CA ASP A 63 -2.37 -8.62 -3.08
C ASP A 63 -3.38 -8.99 -2.00
N VAL A 64 -3.08 -8.60 -0.74
CA VAL A 64 -3.90 -8.96 0.43
C VAL A 64 -5.24 -8.21 0.42
N ARG A 65 -5.26 -6.98 -0.13
CA ARG A 65 -6.50 -6.21 -0.30
C ARG A 65 -7.45 -6.91 -1.27
N ARG A 66 -6.92 -7.45 -2.38
CA ARG A 66 -7.71 -8.24 -3.32
C ARG A 66 -8.25 -9.50 -2.65
N THR A 67 -7.41 -10.25 -1.93
CA THR A 67 -7.83 -11.43 -1.18
C THR A 67 -8.95 -11.10 -0.20
N TYR A 68 -8.85 -9.98 0.53
CA TYR A 68 -9.90 -9.48 1.42
C TYR A 68 -11.22 -9.18 0.67
N SER A 69 -11.14 -8.55 -0.49
CA SER A 69 -12.31 -8.17 -1.28
C SER A 69 -13.01 -9.42 -1.86
N ASP A 70 -12.22 -10.36 -2.37
CA ASP A 70 -12.73 -11.62 -2.95
C ASP A 70 -13.38 -12.52 -1.87
N SER A 71 -12.97 -12.39 -0.60
CA SER A 71 -13.47 -13.14 0.56
C SER A 71 -14.59 -12.42 1.33
N SER A 72 -15.31 -11.49 0.71
CA SER A 72 -16.44 -10.76 1.31
C SER A 72 -16.12 -10.06 2.64
N GLY A 73 -14.88 -9.60 2.82
CA GLY A 73 -14.47 -8.76 3.96
C GLY A 73 -13.89 -9.51 5.16
N SER A 74 -13.56 -10.80 5.02
CA SER A 74 -12.84 -11.58 6.03
C SER A 74 -11.95 -12.59 5.33
N ILE A 75 -10.66 -12.57 5.62
CA ILE A 75 -9.70 -13.50 4.99
C ILE A 75 -9.63 -14.78 5.83
N GLY A 76 -10.04 -15.90 5.25
CA GLY A 76 -9.86 -17.22 5.84
C GLY A 76 -8.53 -17.88 5.44
N ARG A 77 -8.21 -19.02 6.07
CA ARG A 77 -7.05 -19.82 5.71
C ARG A 77 -7.11 -20.27 4.24
N ALA A 78 -8.28 -20.69 3.77
CA ALA A 78 -8.49 -21.15 2.40
C ALA A 78 -8.19 -20.03 1.38
N ASP A 79 -8.68 -18.83 1.62
CA ASP A 79 -8.49 -17.69 0.70
C ASP A 79 -7.02 -17.37 0.48
N LEU A 80 -6.24 -17.28 1.58
CA LEU A 80 -4.80 -17.03 1.50
C LEU A 80 -4.07 -18.21 0.86
N SER A 81 -4.47 -19.43 1.18
CA SER A 81 -3.90 -20.65 0.61
C SER A 81 -4.09 -20.71 -0.90
N TYR A 82 -5.28 -20.41 -1.40
CA TYR A 82 -5.54 -20.32 -2.85
C TYR A 82 -4.78 -19.19 -3.53
N ALA A 83 -4.66 -18.03 -2.87
CA ALA A 83 -3.86 -16.92 -3.41
C ALA A 83 -2.38 -17.33 -3.57
N ILE A 84 -1.79 -17.98 -2.58
CA ILE A 84 -0.42 -18.48 -2.60
C ILE A 84 -0.25 -19.57 -3.67
N GLN A 85 -1.19 -20.53 -3.74
CA GLN A 85 -1.18 -21.57 -4.76
C GLN A 85 -1.16 -20.97 -6.16
N GLY A 86 -2.05 -20.01 -6.46
CA GLY A 86 -2.12 -19.37 -7.76
C GLY A 86 -0.83 -18.62 -8.14
N GLU A 87 -0.12 -18.04 -7.17
CA GLU A 87 1.18 -17.41 -7.42
C GLU A 87 2.29 -18.44 -7.63
N LEU A 88 2.29 -19.54 -6.89
CA LEU A 88 3.25 -20.63 -7.07
C LEU A 88 3.06 -21.32 -8.41
N GLU A 89 1.82 -21.52 -8.87
CA GLU A 89 1.53 -22.09 -10.21
C GLU A 89 2.19 -21.31 -11.34
N LYS A 90 2.20 -19.98 -11.27
CA LYS A 90 2.89 -19.11 -12.25
C LYS A 90 4.41 -19.36 -12.30
N LYS A 91 4.98 -19.91 -11.22
CA LYS A 91 6.41 -20.19 -11.09
C LYS A 91 6.79 -21.63 -11.43
N LEU A 92 5.83 -22.52 -11.71
CA LEU A 92 6.10 -23.95 -11.99
C LEU A 92 6.87 -24.21 -13.28
N ARG A 93 6.95 -23.23 -14.19
CA ARG A 93 7.85 -23.28 -15.35
C ARG A 93 9.31 -23.33 -14.94
N LYS A 94 9.66 -22.94 -13.71
CA LYS A 94 10.98 -23.09 -13.14
C LYS A 94 11.08 -24.48 -12.49
N GLU A 95 11.74 -25.43 -13.13
CA GLU A 95 11.90 -26.80 -12.68
C GLU A 95 12.37 -26.91 -11.22
N ARG A 96 13.17 -25.96 -10.78
CA ARG A 96 13.66 -25.92 -9.40
C ARG A 96 12.52 -25.72 -8.39
N ILE A 97 11.60 -24.78 -8.62
CA ILE A 97 10.46 -24.53 -7.72
C ILE A 97 9.56 -25.75 -7.71
N LYS A 98 9.30 -26.36 -8.87
CA LYS A 98 8.55 -27.61 -8.97
C LYS A 98 9.20 -28.74 -8.16
N ALA A 99 10.52 -28.90 -8.27
CA ALA A 99 11.27 -29.91 -7.52
C ALA A 99 11.25 -29.67 -5.99
N LEU A 100 11.22 -28.41 -5.54
CA LEU A 100 11.08 -28.11 -4.10
C LEU A 100 9.67 -28.40 -3.61
N LEU A 101 8.65 -27.99 -4.33
CA LEU A 101 7.25 -28.21 -3.95
C LEU A 101 6.86 -29.69 -4.00
N SER A 102 7.47 -30.51 -4.86
CA SER A 102 7.23 -31.96 -4.91
C SER A 102 7.65 -32.71 -3.64
N LYS A 103 8.47 -32.07 -2.80
CA LYS A 103 8.89 -32.61 -1.49
C LYS A 103 7.90 -32.28 -0.36
N VAL A 104 6.88 -31.46 -0.63
CA VAL A 104 5.83 -31.13 0.34
C VAL A 104 4.78 -32.24 0.31
N LYS A 105 4.51 -32.86 1.46
CA LYS A 105 3.43 -33.84 1.58
C LYS A 105 2.09 -33.20 1.25
N GLY A 106 1.25 -33.84 0.44
CA GLY A 106 -0.04 -33.31 0.02
C GLY A 106 0.02 -32.38 -1.19
N VAL A 107 1.20 -32.22 -1.82
CA VAL A 107 1.34 -31.50 -3.09
C VAL A 107 1.44 -32.51 -4.23
N SER A 108 0.62 -32.32 -5.25
CA SER A 108 0.61 -33.14 -6.47
C SER A 108 0.65 -32.27 -7.72
N PHE A 109 1.14 -32.84 -8.81
CA PHE A 109 1.31 -32.13 -10.10
C PHE A 109 0.57 -32.87 -11.19
N LEU A 110 -0.19 -32.12 -12.00
CA LEU A 110 -0.79 -32.60 -13.24
C LEU A 110 -0.34 -31.68 -14.37
N GLY A 111 0.69 -32.11 -15.11
CA GLY A 111 1.32 -31.24 -16.12
C GLY A 111 1.93 -29.96 -15.50
N ASN A 112 1.40 -28.82 -15.88
CA ASN A 112 1.81 -27.51 -15.37
C ASN A 112 0.92 -26.99 -14.22
N SER A 113 -0.04 -27.76 -13.74
CA SER A 113 -0.88 -27.41 -12.60
C SER A 113 -0.35 -28.07 -11.33
N VAL A 114 -0.52 -27.38 -10.20
CA VAL A 114 -0.22 -27.91 -8.87
C VAL A 114 -1.50 -27.94 -8.05
N THR A 115 -1.72 -29.04 -7.33
CA THR A 115 -2.81 -29.18 -6.39
C THR A 115 -2.25 -29.33 -5.00
N PHE A 116 -2.79 -28.58 -4.05
CA PHE A 116 -2.44 -28.67 -2.63
C PHE A 116 -3.63 -29.29 -1.89
N ASP A 117 -3.39 -30.40 -1.20
CA ASP A 117 -4.33 -30.89 -0.20
C ASP A 117 -4.12 -30.09 1.09
N TRP A 118 -4.92 -29.04 1.27
CA TRP A 118 -4.81 -28.12 2.40
C TRP A 118 -5.20 -28.75 3.77
N ASN A 119 -5.62 -30.01 3.81
CA ASN A 119 -5.73 -30.75 5.07
C ASN A 119 -4.35 -31.23 5.56
N ASP A 120 -3.48 -31.61 4.62
CA ASP A 120 -2.13 -32.08 4.90
C ASP A 120 -1.06 -30.98 4.76
N VAL A 121 -1.27 -29.99 3.86
CA VAL A 121 -0.33 -28.91 3.58
C VAL A 121 -0.56 -27.75 4.52
N THR A 122 0.53 -27.18 5.05
CA THR A 122 0.52 -25.94 5.81
C THR A 122 1.39 -24.89 5.13
N LEU A 123 1.14 -23.60 5.40
CA LEU A 123 2.00 -22.53 4.88
C LEU A 123 3.45 -22.69 5.36
N SER A 124 3.66 -23.12 6.61
CA SER A 124 5.00 -23.38 7.14
C SER A 124 5.71 -24.50 6.37
N SER A 125 5.02 -25.61 6.03
CA SER A 125 5.64 -26.70 5.27
C SER A 125 6.04 -26.28 3.85
N ILE A 126 5.31 -25.36 3.24
CA ILE A 126 5.68 -24.75 1.95
C ILE A 126 6.93 -23.88 2.13
N LEU A 127 6.95 -23.00 3.13
CA LEU A 127 8.09 -22.10 3.39
C LEU A 127 9.36 -22.88 3.72
N GLU A 128 9.26 -23.98 4.51
CA GLU A 128 10.39 -24.88 4.77
C GLU A 128 11.01 -25.42 3.49
N LYS A 129 10.19 -25.85 2.52
CA LYS A 129 10.72 -26.35 1.25
C LYS A 129 11.24 -25.24 0.34
N LEU A 130 10.62 -24.09 0.34
CA LEU A 130 11.16 -22.92 -0.38
C LEU A 130 12.46 -22.40 0.24
N ASN A 131 12.69 -22.63 1.56
CA ASN A 131 13.95 -22.31 2.22
C ASN A 131 15.14 -23.15 1.73
N ASP A 132 14.89 -24.34 1.14
CA ASP A 132 15.92 -25.15 0.47
C ASP A 132 16.38 -24.54 -0.86
N HIS A 133 15.83 -23.41 -1.28
CA HIS A 133 16.25 -22.70 -2.47
C HIS A 133 17.65 -22.11 -2.28
N PRO A 134 18.56 -22.18 -3.29
CA PRO A 134 19.97 -21.76 -3.15
C PRO A 134 20.15 -20.24 -3.02
N LYS A 135 19.16 -19.44 -3.42
CA LYS A 135 19.09 -18.00 -3.21
C LYS A 135 17.89 -17.68 -2.33
N PRO A 136 17.86 -16.55 -1.61
CA PRO A 136 16.67 -16.13 -0.88
C PRO A 136 15.42 -16.16 -1.74
N PHE A 137 14.31 -16.65 -1.18
CA PHE A 137 13.00 -16.66 -1.82
C PHE A 137 12.13 -15.56 -1.20
N ILE A 138 11.56 -14.67 -2.03
CA ILE A 138 10.81 -13.51 -1.56
C ILE A 138 9.32 -13.84 -1.51
N ILE A 139 8.70 -13.61 -0.35
CA ILE A 139 7.25 -13.62 -0.15
C ILE A 139 6.81 -12.17 -0.01
N ALA A 140 6.17 -11.63 -1.05
CA ALA A 140 5.73 -10.24 -1.06
C ALA A 140 4.21 -10.14 -0.80
N PHE A 141 3.84 -9.29 0.15
CA PHE A 141 2.44 -8.98 0.49
C PHE A 141 2.17 -7.51 0.24
N ASP A 142 1.40 -7.21 -0.81
CA ASP A 142 0.92 -5.85 -1.09
C ASP A 142 -0.30 -5.54 -0.23
N GLU A 143 -0.35 -4.34 0.36
CA GLU A 143 -1.39 -3.88 1.29
C GLU A 143 -1.57 -4.81 2.52
N ALA A 144 -0.45 -5.18 3.15
CA ALA A 144 -0.39 -6.16 4.24
C ALA A 144 -1.22 -5.79 5.49
N GLN A 145 -1.58 -4.50 5.69
CA GLN A 145 -2.48 -4.10 6.78
C GLN A 145 -3.86 -4.79 6.70
N TYR A 146 -4.26 -5.34 5.53
CA TYR A 146 -5.49 -6.11 5.40
C TYR A 146 -5.42 -7.48 6.07
N PHE A 147 -4.23 -7.97 6.47
CA PHE A 147 -4.13 -9.15 7.31
C PHE A 147 -4.79 -9.00 8.69
N ARG A 148 -5.06 -7.78 9.15
CA ARG A 148 -5.91 -7.57 10.35
C ARG A 148 -7.28 -8.23 10.25
N TYR A 149 -7.75 -8.53 9.04
CA TYR A 149 -9.00 -9.27 8.78
C TYR A 149 -8.79 -10.77 8.57
N TYR A 150 -7.57 -11.28 8.79
CA TYR A 150 -7.27 -12.70 8.69
C TYR A 150 -7.64 -13.42 9.98
N GLY A 151 -8.59 -14.35 9.87
CA GLY A 151 -9.08 -15.13 11.01
C GLY A 151 -9.69 -14.26 12.12
N ASN A 152 -9.94 -14.87 13.28
CA ASN A 152 -10.64 -14.22 14.39
C ASN A 152 -9.72 -13.44 15.36
N ARG A 153 -8.41 -13.38 15.07
CA ARG A 153 -7.40 -12.80 15.97
C ARG A 153 -6.55 -11.70 15.32
N GLY A 154 -7.15 -10.93 14.40
CA GLY A 154 -6.46 -9.76 13.82
C GLY A 154 -5.15 -10.08 13.08
N GLY A 155 -5.06 -11.26 12.44
CA GLY A 155 -3.86 -11.64 11.69
C GLY A 155 -2.71 -12.22 12.54
N LYS A 156 -2.89 -12.45 13.84
CA LYS A 156 -1.83 -13.02 14.73
C LYS A 156 -1.20 -14.32 14.17
N SER A 157 -1.97 -15.13 13.46
CA SER A 157 -1.43 -16.35 12.84
C SER A 157 -0.41 -16.07 11.74
N ILE A 158 -0.59 -14.99 10.99
CA ILE A 158 0.37 -14.56 9.96
C ILE A 158 1.60 -13.95 10.62
N GLN A 159 1.42 -13.14 11.66
CA GLN A 159 2.55 -12.62 12.46
C GLN A 159 3.39 -13.76 13.03
N ASN A 160 2.75 -14.81 13.58
CA ASN A 160 3.42 -16.00 14.09
C ASN A 160 4.18 -16.76 12.98
N LEU A 161 3.60 -16.88 11.79
CA LEU A 161 4.26 -17.52 10.65
C LEU A 161 5.50 -16.73 10.21
N ILE A 162 5.40 -15.41 10.13
CA ILE A 162 6.53 -14.53 9.77
C ILE A 162 7.61 -14.60 10.86
N ALA A 163 7.22 -14.53 12.14
CA ALA A 163 8.14 -14.60 13.27
C ALA A 163 8.88 -15.95 13.33
N TRP A 164 8.13 -17.04 13.19
CA TRP A 164 8.73 -18.38 13.13
C TRP A 164 9.67 -18.54 11.93
N SER A 165 9.28 -18.01 10.76
CA SER A 165 10.13 -18.03 9.57
C SER A 165 11.40 -17.21 9.78
N TYR A 166 11.30 -16.04 10.40
CA TYR A 166 12.44 -15.19 10.75
C TYR A 166 13.46 -15.95 11.61
N ASP A 167 12.99 -16.72 12.59
CA ASP A 167 13.85 -17.44 13.54
C ASP A 167 14.46 -18.73 12.94
N ASN A 168 13.79 -19.37 11.96
CA ASN A 168 14.11 -20.73 11.53
C ASN A 168 14.50 -20.87 10.05
N LEU A 169 14.19 -19.88 9.19
CA LEU A 169 14.36 -20.00 7.74
C LEU A 169 15.31 -18.95 7.19
N ALA A 170 16.56 -19.36 6.92
CA ALA A 170 17.62 -18.45 6.49
C ALA A 170 17.41 -17.85 5.08
N ASN A 171 16.70 -18.56 4.19
CA ASN A 171 16.51 -18.17 2.79
C ASN A 171 15.10 -17.65 2.48
N ILE A 172 14.25 -17.37 3.47
CA ILE A 172 12.96 -16.73 3.25
C ILE A 172 13.08 -15.24 3.55
N ARG A 173 12.53 -14.41 2.67
CA ARG A 173 12.45 -12.95 2.84
C ARG A 173 11.01 -12.50 2.71
N PHE A 174 10.55 -11.67 3.63
CA PHE A 174 9.24 -11.04 3.55
C PHE A 174 9.38 -9.60 3.08
N LEU A 175 8.56 -9.23 2.09
CA LEU A 175 8.39 -7.86 1.63
C LEU A 175 6.93 -7.45 1.84
N LEU A 176 6.70 -6.49 2.70
CA LEU A 176 5.37 -6.00 3.03
C LEU A 176 5.18 -4.57 2.52
N THR A 177 4.02 -4.24 1.97
CA THR A 177 3.65 -2.84 1.73
C THR A 177 2.37 -2.49 2.45
N GLY A 178 2.18 -1.20 2.73
CA GLY A 178 0.92 -0.69 3.24
C GLY A 178 0.73 0.80 3.02
N SER A 179 -0.50 1.16 2.65
CA SER A 179 -0.89 2.55 2.44
C SER A 179 -1.54 3.18 3.66
N GLU A 180 -2.03 2.39 4.58
CA GLU A 180 -2.50 2.80 5.91
C GLU A 180 -1.36 2.56 6.91
N VAL A 181 -0.41 3.50 6.95
CA VAL A 181 0.90 3.34 7.60
C VAL A 181 0.76 2.89 9.06
N GLY A 182 -0.07 3.58 9.85
CA GLY A 182 -0.27 3.23 11.25
C GLY A 182 -0.97 1.88 11.45
N LEU A 183 -1.88 1.49 10.54
CA LEU A 183 -2.52 0.17 10.60
C LEU A 183 -1.57 -0.96 10.17
N LEU A 184 -0.62 -0.67 9.29
CA LEU A 184 0.45 -1.60 8.96
C LEU A 184 1.39 -1.78 10.17
N HIS A 185 1.78 -0.69 10.82
CA HIS A 185 2.57 -0.74 12.06
C HIS A 185 1.83 -1.48 13.17
N ASP A 186 0.50 -1.30 13.32
CA ASP A 186 -0.32 -2.08 14.25
C ASP A 186 -0.31 -3.57 13.92
N PHE A 187 -0.42 -3.91 12.63
CA PHE A 187 -0.33 -5.31 12.19
C PHE A 187 1.06 -5.89 12.43
N ILE A 188 2.13 -5.14 12.16
CA ILE A 188 3.50 -5.58 12.44
C ILE A 188 3.73 -5.67 13.96
N GLY A 189 3.23 -4.68 14.73
CA GLY A 189 3.26 -4.69 16.19
C GLY A 189 4.67 -4.61 16.78
N THR A 190 5.59 -3.86 16.16
CA THR A 190 6.96 -3.71 16.66
C THR A 190 7.02 -3.11 18.05
N ASP A 191 6.07 -2.23 18.37
CA ASP A 191 5.97 -1.54 19.65
C ASP A 191 5.08 -2.28 20.68
N ASP A 192 4.46 -3.38 20.28
CA ASP A 192 3.61 -4.21 21.11
C ASP A 192 4.39 -5.44 21.60
N TYR A 193 4.69 -5.48 22.90
CA TYR A 193 5.43 -6.60 23.52
C TYR A 193 4.68 -7.94 23.41
N GLU A 194 3.36 -7.94 23.18
CA GLU A 194 2.58 -9.15 22.93
C GLU A 194 2.59 -9.58 21.45
N SER A 195 3.16 -8.76 20.55
CA SER A 195 3.27 -9.09 19.15
C SER A 195 4.32 -10.17 18.92
N PRO A 196 4.01 -11.20 18.11
CA PRO A 196 5.01 -12.18 17.71
C PRO A 196 6.24 -11.58 17.03
N LEU A 197 6.11 -10.40 16.44
CA LEU A 197 7.21 -9.72 15.72
C LEU A 197 7.98 -8.74 16.61
N HIS A 198 7.58 -8.55 17.86
CA HIS A 198 8.30 -7.69 18.79
C HIS A 198 9.78 -8.07 18.96
N GLY A 199 10.66 -7.10 18.93
CA GLY A 199 12.11 -7.29 19.08
C GLY A 199 12.83 -7.88 17.85
N ARG A 200 12.13 -8.18 16.75
CA ARG A 200 12.76 -8.61 15.49
C ARG A 200 13.11 -7.39 14.63
N TYR A 201 14.23 -7.51 13.92
CA TYR A 201 14.67 -6.46 13.04
C TYR A 201 13.82 -6.41 11.77
N ILE A 202 13.22 -5.26 11.53
CA ILE A 202 12.41 -4.96 10.35
C ILE A 202 13.01 -3.74 9.67
N TYR A 203 13.36 -3.89 8.40
CA TYR A 203 13.88 -2.79 7.61
C TYR A 203 12.74 -2.03 6.95
N GLU A 204 12.59 -0.75 7.26
CA GLU A 204 11.50 0.07 6.73
C GLU A 204 12.01 1.11 5.72
N ILE A 205 11.37 1.15 4.55
CA ILE A 205 11.56 2.16 3.51
C ILE A 205 10.30 3.03 3.45
N VAL A 206 10.43 4.30 3.78
CA VAL A 206 9.31 5.25 3.76
C VAL A 206 9.26 5.97 2.42
N LEU A 207 8.28 5.61 1.58
CA LEU A 207 8.10 6.24 0.28
C LEU A 207 7.28 7.53 0.42
N LYS A 208 7.95 8.67 0.25
CA LYS A 208 7.34 10.00 0.35
C LYS A 208 6.75 10.45 -1.00
N PRO A 209 5.79 11.39 -1.02
CA PRO A 209 5.45 12.12 -2.22
C PRO A 209 6.68 12.76 -2.90
N PHE A 210 6.61 13.03 -4.17
CA PHE A 210 7.67 13.77 -4.86
C PHE A 210 7.82 15.18 -4.25
N SER A 211 9.04 15.72 -4.27
CA SER A 211 9.25 17.13 -4.00
C SER A 211 8.60 17.97 -5.10
N LYS A 212 8.46 19.27 -4.84
CA LYS A 212 7.96 20.23 -5.86
C LYS A 212 8.76 20.14 -7.16
N ASP A 213 10.08 20.18 -7.05
CA ASP A 213 10.98 20.15 -8.21
C ASP A 213 10.88 18.81 -8.94
N THR A 214 10.90 17.68 -8.20
CA THR A 214 10.74 16.35 -8.78
C THR A 214 9.38 16.17 -9.49
N SER A 215 8.31 16.77 -8.97
CA SER A 215 6.97 16.72 -9.59
C SER A 215 6.94 17.48 -10.91
N ILE A 216 7.56 18.68 -10.95
CA ILE A 216 7.70 19.47 -12.16
C ILE A 216 8.54 18.74 -13.21
N GLU A 217 9.68 18.19 -12.80
CA GLU A 217 10.53 17.39 -13.68
C GLU A 217 9.83 16.14 -14.21
N PHE A 218 9.04 15.45 -13.35
CA PHE A 218 8.22 14.32 -13.77
C PHE A 218 7.25 14.70 -14.88
N LEU A 219 6.46 15.76 -14.70
CA LEU A 219 5.49 16.18 -15.70
C LEU A 219 6.17 16.61 -16.99
N LYS A 220 7.27 17.38 -16.93
CA LYS A 220 8.05 17.77 -18.11
C LYS A 220 8.59 16.53 -18.87
N ALA A 221 9.17 15.59 -18.16
CA ALA A 221 9.67 14.35 -18.77
C ALA A 221 8.54 13.50 -19.38
N ALA A 222 7.39 13.43 -18.72
CA ALA A 222 6.23 12.69 -19.18
C ALA A 222 5.60 13.30 -20.45
N PHE A 223 5.55 14.63 -20.52
CA PHE A 223 5.07 15.34 -21.71
C PHE A 223 6.07 15.24 -22.86
N ALA A 224 7.38 15.30 -22.59
CA ALA A 224 8.42 15.09 -23.60
C ALA A 224 8.37 13.64 -24.16
N GLU A 225 8.19 12.62 -23.31
CA GLU A 225 7.98 11.23 -23.74
C GLU A 225 6.74 11.08 -24.62
N SER A 226 5.74 11.92 -24.43
CA SER A 226 4.47 11.93 -25.17
C SER A 226 4.48 12.90 -26.37
N GLU A 227 5.62 13.52 -26.67
CA GLU A 227 5.84 14.45 -27.79
C GLU A 227 4.88 15.67 -27.78
N ILE A 228 4.46 16.13 -26.59
CA ILE A 228 3.66 17.34 -26.47
C ILE A 228 4.43 18.45 -25.71
N GLN A 229 4.19 19.68 -26.14
CA GLN A 229 4.70 20.86 -25.45
C GLN A 229 3.61 21.43 -24.52
N VAL A 230 3.96 21.59 -23.26
CA VAL A 230 3.08 22.17 -22.23
C VAL A 230 3.80 23.36 -21.61
N PRO A 231 3.17 24.54 -21.49
CA PRO A 231 3.74 25.71 -20.83
C PRO A 231 4.19 25.40 -19.40
N LEU A 232 5.29 25.99 -18.97
CA LEU A 232 5.82 25.76 -17.61
C LEU A 232 4.83 26.21 -16.53
N GLU A 233 4.10 27.28 -16.81
CA GLU A 233 3.07 27.83 -15.90
C GLU A 233 1.99 26.77 -15.59
N GLU A 234 1.50 26.06 -16.59
CA GLU A 234 0.53 24.97 -16.44
C GLU A 234 1.10 23.80 -15.60
N VAL A 235 2.37 23.46 -15.82
CA VAL A 235 3.05 22.39 -15.05
C VAL A 235 3.20 22.77 -13.57
N VAL A 236 3.56 24.03 -13.30
CA VAL A 236 3.69 24.57 -11.95
C VAL A 236 2.33 24.65 -11.25
N GLU A 237 1.29 25.08 -11.96
CA GLU A 237 -0.07 25.14 -11.43
C GLU A 237 -0.60 23.74 -11.10
N ALA A 238 -0.44 22.78 -12.00
CA ALA A 238 -0.80 21.38 -11.76
C ALA A 238 -0.07 20.81 -10.53
N GLN A 239 1.23 21.11 -10.38
CA GLN A 239 1.97 20.70 -9.20
C GLN A 239 1.42 21.32 -7.91
N ASN A 240 1.08 22.62 -7.92
CA ASN A 240 0.52 23.30 -6.75
C ASN A 240 -0.86 22.73 -6.34
N CYS A 241 -1.66 22.28 -7.31
CA CYS A 241 -2.98 21.67 -7.07
C CYS A 241 -2.91 20.20 -6.63
N LEU A 242 -1.94 19.44 -7.15
CA LEU A 242 -1.89 17.98 -7.00
C LEU A 242 -0.80 17.51 -6.05
N ASP A 243 0.05 18.44 -5.57
CA ASP A 243 1.23 18.16 -4.76
C ASP A 243 2.16 17.11 -5.41
N GLY A 244 2.92 16.35 -4.64
CA GLY A 244 3.84 15.33 -5.12
C GLY A 244 3.24 13.93 -5.20
N ILE A 245 1.92 13.77 -5.17
CA ILE A 245 1.28 12.46 -5.20
C ILE A 245 1.30 11.91 -6.63
N ALA A 246 2.22 10.98 -6.89
CA ALA A 246 2.51 10.45 -8.23
C ALA A 246 1.26 10.01 -8.99
N GLY A 247 0.29 9.37 -8.31
CA GLY A 247 -0.96 8.93 -8.96
C GLY A 247 -1.81 10.08 -9.50
N HIS A 248 -1.86 11.22 -8.82
CA HIS A 248 -2.57 12.41 -9.29
C HIS A 248 -1.83 13.07 -10.46
N LEU A 249 -0.50 13.16 -10.37
CA LEU A 249 0.33 13.69 -11.47
C LEU A 249 0.21 12.85 -12.75
N VAL A 250 0.22 11.52 -12.64
CA VAL A 250 -0.01 10.62 -13.77
C VAL A 250 -1.40 10.85 -14.38
N GLN A 251 -2.43 10.94 -13.54
CA GLN A 251 -3.80 11.16 -14.01
C GLN A 251 -3.96 12.50 -14.73
N TYR A 252 -3.37 13.58 -14.18
CA TYR A 252 -3.34 14.87 -14.83
C TYR A 252 -2.61 14.81 -16.18
N GLY A 253 -1.41 14.22 -16.20
CA GLY A 253 -0.64 14.07 -17.43
C GLY A 253 -1.44 13.37 -18.53
N LEU A 254 -2.10 12.24 -18.21
CA LEU A 254 -2.97 11.51 -19.15
C LEU A 254 -4.13 12.37 -19.68
N ASN A 255 -4.77 13.13 -18.80
CA ASN A 255 -5.87 14.02 -19.19
C ASN A 255 -5.36 15.15 -20.07
N ARG A 256 -4.20 15.75 -19.77
CA ARG A 256 -3.59 16.86 -20.50
C ARG A 256 -3.13 16.48 -21.91
N LEU A 257 -2.88 15.19 -22.18
CA LEU A 257 -2.61 14.72 -23.56
C LEU A 257 -3.79 14.97 -24.52
N LYS A 258 -5.00 15.13 -24.00
CA LYS A 258 -6.24 15.16 -24.81
C LYS A 258 -7.13 16.37 -24.54
N ARG A 259 -6.78 17.20 -23.58
CA ARG A 259 -7.61 18.30 -23.07
C ARG A 259 -6.78 19.56 -22.83
N SER A 260 -7.44 20.70 -22.69
CA SER A 260 -6.84 21.91 -22.16
C SER A 260 -6.37 21.70 -20.70
N HIS A 261 -5.60 22.63 -20.18
CA HIS A 261 -5.10 22.57 -18.80
C HIS A 261 -6.24 22.52 -17.78
N ASP A 262 -7.20 23.43 -17.86
CA ASP A 262 -8.33 23.53 -16.92
C ASP A 262 -9.22 22.28 -16.97
N GLU A 263 -9.51 21.78 -18.18
CA GLU A 263 -10.28 20.56 -18.36
C GLU A 263 -9.52 19.33 -17.79
N ALA A 264 -8.21 19.29 -17.95
CA ALA A 264 -7.38 18.19 -17.45
C ALA A 264 -7.33 18.19 -15.91
N LEU A 265 -7.20 19.34 -15.27
CA LEU A 265 -7.28 19.48 -13.82
C LEU A 265 -8.67 19.08 -13.32
N SER A 266 -9.74 19.65 -13.89
CA SER A 266 -11.13 19.32 -13.55
C SER A 266 -11.41 17.82 -13.63
N GLU A 267 -10.97 17.16 -14.70
CA GLU A 267 -11.16 15.73 -14.90
C GLU A 267 -10.34 14.91 -13.89
N THR A 268 -9.16 15.38 -13.52
CA THR A 268 -8.32 14.75 -12.49
C THR A 268 -9.01 14.80 -11.13
N PHE A 269 -9.54 15.95 -10.74
CA PHE A 269 -10.33 16.12 -9.52
C PHE A 269 -11.59 15.26 -9.56
N ARG A 270 -12.31 15.19 -10.68
CA ARG A 270 -13.50 14.34 -10.84
C ARG A 270 -13.18 12.86 -10.67
N THR A 271 -12.07 12.40 -11.24
CA THR A 271 -11.61 11.01 -11.08
C THR A 271 -11.23 10.72 -9.64
N ALA A 272 -10.47 11.63 -9.00
CA ALA A 272 -10.09 11.49 -7.59
C ALA A 272 -11.33 11.48 -6.68
N ARG A 273 -12.31 12.37 -6.93
CA ARG A 273 -13.60 12.40 -6.21
C ARG A 273 -14.29 11.03 -6.23
N THR A 274 -14.39 10.40 -7.40
CA THR A 274 -15.02 9.08 -7.53
C THR A 274 -14.36 8.02 -6.64
N LEU A 275 -13.03 8.05 -6.56
CA LEU A 275 -12.25 7.13 -5.71
C LEU A 275 -12.49 7.46 -4.22
N PHE A 276 -12.41 8.73 -3.82
CA PHE A 276 -12.58 9.15 -2.44
C PHE A 276 -13.99 8.91 -1.93
N VAL A 277 -15.04 9.10 -2.75
CA VAL A 277 -16.43 8.79 -2.37
C VAL A 277 -16.56 7.34 -1.92
N ASN A 278 -15.97 6.40 -2.64
CA ASN A 278 -16.02 5.00 -2.28
C ASN A 278 -15.21 4.70 -1.00
N GLU A 279 -14.01 5.27 -0.88
CA GLU A 279 -13.16 5.12 0.30
C GLU A 279 -13.82 5.73 1.55
N LEU A 280 -14.45 6.92 1.43
CA LEU A 280 -15.18 7.58 2.52
C LEU A 280 -16.43 6.81 2.94
N LYS A 281 -17.18 6.23 1.99
CA LYS A 281 -18.32 5.36 2.32
C LYS A 281 -17.90 4.16 3.18
N GLU A 282 -16.77 3.53 2.86
CA GLU A 282 -16.25 2.44 3.69
C GLU A 282 -15.78 2.92 5.07
N LEU A 283 -15.27 4.12 5.15
CA LEU A 283 -14.91 4.76 6.41
C LEU A 283 -16.15 5.09 7.27
N GLU A 284 -17.18 5.66 6.64
CA GLU A 284 -18.46 6.03 7.27
C GLU A 284 -19.22 4.84 7.85
N LYS A 285 -19.15 3.66 7.20
CA LYS A 285 -19.75 2.43 7.75
C LYS A 285 -19.26 2.11 9.17
N ARG A 286 -18.06 2.53 9.53
CA ARG A 286 -17.49 2.34 10.86
C ARG A 286 -17.93 3.43 11.82
N SER A 287 -17.94 4.69 11.36
CA SER A 287 -18.44 5.85 12.11
C SER A 287 -18.64 7.05 11.20
N PRO A 288 -19.80 7.72 11.21
CA PRO A 288 -20.03 8.96 10.46
C PRO A 288 -19.15 10.12 10.97
N ARG A 289 -18.56 9.98 12.17
CA ARG A 289 -17.67 11.00 12.76
C ARG A 289 -16.35 11.14 11.99
N TYR A 290 -15.90 10.11 11.29
CA TYR A 290 -14.66 10.19 10.51
C TYR A 290 -14.79 11.22 9.40
N ARG A 291 -15.86 11.19 8.64
CA ARG A 291 -16.12 12.17 7.60
C ARG A 291 -16.29 13.57 8.17
N LYS A 292 -17.10 13.74 9.21
CA LYS A 292 -17.26 15.05 9.90
C LYS A 292 -15.93 15.61 10.38
N ALA A 293 -15.05 14.78 10.93
CA ALA A 293 -13.72 15.24 11.35
C ALA A 293 -12.89 15.75 10.17
N LEU A 294 -12.91 15.06 9.02
CA LEU A 294 -12.25 15.51 7.79
C LEU A 294 -12.83 16.83 7.31
N GLU A 295 -14.17 17.00 7.30
CA GLU A 295 -14.85 18.23 6.92
C GLU A 295 -14.42 19.41 7.84
N PHE A 296 -14.37 19.20 9.16
CA PHE A 296 -13.93 20.23 10.10
C PHE A 296 -12.45 20.61 9.90
N ILE A 297 -11.58 19.62 9.67
CA ILE A 297 -10.16 19.86 9.40
C ILE A 297 -9.99 20.62 8.09
N ALA A 298 -10.69 20.24 7.02
CA ALA A 298 -10.66 20.92 5.74
C ALA A 298 -11.16 22.38 5.83
N SER A 299 -12.14 22.63 6.73
CA SER A 299 -12.68 23.96 7.01
C SER A 299 -11.82 24.81 7.98
N GLY A 300 -10.64 24.30 8.40
CA GLY A 300 -9.67 25.06 9.20
C GLY A 300 -9.64 24.73 10.69
N ALA A 301 -10.41 23.78 11.19
CA ALA A 301 -10.31 23.30 12.57
C ALA A 301 -9.08 22.39 12.72
N THR A 302 -7.90 22.97 12.87
CA THR A 302 -6.62 22.23 12.81
C THR A 302 -6.13 21.67 14.15
N ASN A 303 -6.74 22.01 15.28
CA ASN A 303 -6.34 21.47 16.58
C ASN A 303 -7.50 20.77 17.27
N PHE A 304 -7.17 19.88 18.25
CA PHE A 304 -8.15 19.08 18.97
C PHE A 304 -9.32 19.90 19.54
N THR A 305 -9.02 21.05 20.14
CA THR A 305 -10.04 21.89 20.79
C THR A 305 -10.99 22.50 19.76
N ALA A 306 -10.46 22.98 18.61
CA ALA A 306 -11.27 23.48 17.51
C ALA A 306 -12.17 22.41 16.92
N ILE A 307 -11.61 21.21 16.64
CA ILE A 307 -12.36 20.08 16.11
C ILE A 307 -13.48 19.65 17.10
N LEU A 308 -13.18 19.55 18.38
CA LEU A 308 -14.18 19.22 19.40
C LEU A 308 -15.31 20.25 19.46
N ARG A 309 -14.99 21.54 19.38
CA ARG A 309 -16.00 22.63 19.30
C ARG A 309 -16.86 22.52 18.04
N SER A 310 -16.26 22.18 16.89
CA SER A 310 -16.99 21.97 15.64
C SER A 310 -17.98 20.80 15.74
N PHE A 311 -17.61 19.69 16.40
CA PHE A 311 -18.53 18.60 16.71
C PHE A 311 -19.72 19.05 17.56
N GLN A 312 -19.44 19.81 18.63
CA GLN A 312 -20.48 20.34 19.52
C GLN A 312 -21.43 21.30 18.76
N ALA A 313 -20.87 22.20 17.94
CA ALA A 313 -21.64 23.16 17.14
C ALA A 313 -22.51 22.47 16.08
N SER A 314 -22.09 21.31 15.55
CA SER A 314 -22.89 20.52 14.60
C SER A 314 -23.98 19.65 15.26
N GLY A 315 -24.17 19.75 16.59
CA GLY A 315 -25.14 18.95 17.33
C GLY A 315 -24.66 17.53 17.65
N ASP A 316 -23.41 17.18 17.33
CA ASP A 316 -22.81 15.90 17.74
C ASP A 316 -22.06 16.07 19.08
N TYR A 317 -22.74 15.78 20.19
CA TYR A 317 -22.19 15.87 21.55
C TYR A 317 -21.27 14.68 21.88
N ALA A 318 -20.34 14.36 20.97
CA ALA A 318 -19.35 13.32 21.23
C ALA A 318 -18.46 13.68 22.41
N SER A 319 -18.15 12.71 23.26
CA SER A 319 -17.18 12.89 24.34
C SER A 319 -15.78 13.18 23.77
N LYS A 320 -14.94 13.84 24.55
CA LYS A 320 -13.52 14.09 24.21
C LYS A 320 -12.81 12.80 23.77
N SER A 321 -13.06 11.69 24.48
CA SER A 321 -12.50 10.38 24.16
C SER A 321 -12.91 9.91 22.75
N ARG A 322 -14.20 10.00 22.40
CA ARG A 322 -14.70 9.58 21.08
C ARG A 322 -14.13 10.40 19.92
N VAL A 323 -13.93 11.72 20.14
CA VAL A 323 -13.30 12.59 19.13
C VAL A 323 -11.82 12.23 19.02
N ALA A 324 -11.12 12.01 20.13
CA ALA A 324 -9.72 11.59 20.13
C ALA A 324 -9.53 10.23 19.42
N ASP A 325 -10.42 9.27 19.67
CA ASP A 325 -10.40 7.97 19.00
C ASP A 325 -10.62 8.10 17.49
N ALA A 326 -11.57 8.96 17.07
CA ALA A 326 -11.82 9.21 15.65
C ALA A 326 -10.57 9.80 14.96
N LEU A 327 -9.95 10.80 15.56
CA LEU A 327 -8.73 11.41 15.01
C LEU A 327 -7.56 10.43 14.97
N ARG A 328 -7.38 9.60 16.01
CA ARG A 328 -6.35 8.56 16.04
C ARG A 328 -6.55 7.54 14.92
N ILE A 329 -7.78 7.11 14.65
CA ILE A 329 -8.07 6.16 13.55
C ILE A 329 -7.81 6.81 12.19
N LEU A 330 -8.21 8.06 11.99
CA LEU A 330 -7.93 8.79 10.75
C LEU A 330 -6.42 8.95 10.51
N GLU A 331 -5.65 9.25 11.54
CA GLU A 331 -4.20 9.36 11.48
C GLU A 331 -3.56 8.01 11.13
N ARG A 332 -3.93 6.92 11.84
CA ARG A 332 -3.46 5.56 11.57
C ARG A 332 -3.82 5.05 10.17
N SER A 333 -4.96 5.47 9.65
CA SER A 333 -5.40 5.12 8.29
C SER A 333 -4.84 6.07 7.21
N SER A 334 -3.91 6.96 7.58
CA SER A 334 -3.26 7.90 6.66
C SER A 334 -4.22 8.84 5.91
N TRP A 335 -5.30 9.26 6.58
CA TRP A 335 -6.19 10.31 6.07
C TRP A 335 -5.72 11.70 6.52
N ILE A 336 -5.22 11.79 7.74
CA ILE A 336 -4.70 13.00 8.35
C ILE A 336 -3.30 12.74 8.90
N ASN A 337 -2.51 13.78 9.01
CA ASN A 337 -1.31 13.80 9.84
C ASN A 337 -1.49 14.75 11.02
N LYS A 338 -0.61 14.60 12.01
CA LYS A 338 -0.55 15.48 13.17
C LYS A 338 0.88 15.95 13.36
N GLU A 339 1.11 17.23 13.11
CA GLU A 339 2.40 17.88 13.29
C GLU A 339 2.28 19.06 14.26
N HIS A 340 3.13 19.11 15.28
CA HIS A 340 3.13 20.18 16.29
C HIS A 340 1.74 20.46 16.91
N GLY A 341 0.94 19.38 17.09
CA GLY A 341 -0.41 19.46 17.66
C GLY A 341 -1.49 19.93 16.67
N LYS A 342 -1.16 20.16 15.42
CA LYS A 342 -2.09 20.52 14.35
C LYS A 342 -2.37 19.32 13.46
N TYR A 343 -3.63 19.16 13.09
CA TYR A 343 -4.11 18.15 12.15
C TYR A 343 -4.26 18.77 10.77
N SER A 344 -3.88 18.01 9.74
CA SER A 344 -4.11 18.36 8.32
C SER A 344 -4.48 17.10 7.54
N ILE A 345 -5.26 17.26 6.48
CA ILE A 345 -5.55 16.18 5.53
C ILE A 345 -4.29 15.94 4.70
N ILE A 346 -3.89 14.67 4.56
CA ILE A 346 -2.63 14.32 3.89
C ILE A 346 -2.74 14.51 2.37
N ASP A 347 -3.87 14.14 1.76
CA ASP A 347 -4.08 14.27 0.32
C ASP A 347 -4.70 15.64 0.02
N CYS A 348 -3.95 16.51 -0.68
CA CYS A 348 -4.37 17.87 -0.99
C CYS A 348 -5.62 17.91 -1.88
N VAL A 349 -5.77 16.95 -2.81
CA VAL A 349 -6.93 16.85 -3.69
C VAL A 349 -8.18 16.51 -2.88
N LEU A 350 -8.07 15.61 -1.91
CA LEU A 350 -9.16 15.32 -0.97
C LEU A 350 -9.54 16.57 -0.16
N ALA A 351 -8.54 17.27 0.38
CA ALA A 351 -8.77 18.46 1.19
C ALA A 351 -9.53 19.54 0.39
N GLU A 352 -9.17 19.72 -0.88
CA GLU A 352 -9.81 20.67 -1.77
C GLU A 352 -11.25 20.24 -2.12
N LEU A 353 -11.47 18.99 -2.48
CA LEU A 353 -12.80 18.46 -2.76
C LEU A 353 -13.75 18.61 -1.57
N ILE A 354 -13.26 18.39 -0.35
CA ILE A 354 -14.07 18.58 0.87
C ILE A 354 -14.40 20.07 1.07
N ARG A 355 -13.44 20.98 0.88
CA ARG A 355 -13.66 22.42 1.01
C ARG A 355 -14.73 22.94 0.03
N ASN A 356 -14.73 22.40 -1.19
CA ASN A 356 -15.67 22.80 -2.23
C ASN A 356 -17.06 22.15 -2.07
N GLY A 357 -17.24 21.25 -1.11
CA GLY A 357 -18.52 20.55 -0.87
C GLY A 357 -18.84 19.51 -1.94
N ASP A 358 -17.84 18.94 -2.57
CA ASP A 358 -17.97 17.99 -3.69
C ASP A 358 -18.30 16.54 -3.26
N PHE A 359 -18.76 16.32 -2.02
CA PHE A 359 -19.09 14.99 -1.48
C PHE A 359 -20.54 14.87 -0.99
#